data_14cfe2c7142aed873ef0276a404f0e39
#
_entry.id   14cfe2c7142aed873ef0276a404f0e39
#
_cell.length_a   1.000
_cell.length_b   1.000
_cell.length_c   1.000
_cell.angle_alpha   90.00
_cell.angle_beta   90.00
_cell.angle_gamma   90.00
#
_symmetry.space_group_name_H-M   'P 1'
#
loop_
_entity.id
_entity.type
_entity.pdbx_description
1 polymer ?
#
loop_
_entity_poly.entity_id
_entity_poly.type
_entity_poly.pdbx_seq_one_letter_code
_entity_poly.pdbx_strand_id
1 'polypeptide(L)'
;ASAKGIGGGFPLGACLATENAAQGMVIGTHGSTYGGNPLAMAAGMAVLDVVAQPEFLEHVRTMGERLRAALEQMIPNHDHLFDSVRGLGLM
;
A
#
# COMPACT_ATOMS: atom_id res chain seq x y z
N ALA A 1 4.00 -6.47 -5.84
CA ALA A 1 4.70 -6.41 -4.56
C ALA A 1 4.03 -5.40 -3.64
N SER A 2 4.03 -5.65 -2.35
CA SER A 2 3.56 -4.75 -1.31
C SER A 2 4.62 -4.64 -0.22
N ALA A 3 4.72 -3.45 0.40
CA ALA A 3 5.67 -3.19 1.47
C ALA A 3 5.18 -2.00 2.32
N LYS A 4 6.08 -1.30 3.01
CA LYS A 4 5.79 -0.08 3.78
C LYS A 4 4.74 -0.34 4.87
N GLY A 5 3.53 0.18 4.68
CA GLY A 5 2.45 0.08 5.65
C GLY A 5 1.95 -1.33 5.96
N ILE A 6 2.25 -2.35 5.13
CA ILE A 6 1.74 -3.72 5.33
C ILE A 6 2.17 -4.35 6.66
N GLY A 7 3.29 -3.90 7.23
CA GLY A 7 3.80 -4.38 8.51
C GLY A 7 3.41 -3.52 9.73
N GLY A 8 2.67 -2.41 9.52
CA GLY A 8 2.26 -1.52 10.61
C GLY A 8 3.43 -0.91 11.40
N GLY A 9 4.60 -0.76 10.77
CA GLY A 9 5.84 -0.34 11.40
C GLY A 9 6.87 -1.47 11.57
N PHE A 10 6.45 -2.73 11.49
CA PHE A 10 7.37 -3.87 11.45
C PHE A 10 7.93 -4.04 10.03
N PRO A 11 9.23 -4.33 9.86
CA PRO A 11 9.83 -4.57 8.54
C PRO A 11 9.22 -5.79 7.86
N LEU A 12 8.38 -5.57 6.86
CA LEU A 12 7.66 -6.60 6.13
C LEU A 12 7.48 -6.19 4.66
N GLY A 13 7.60 -7.16 3.78
CA GLY A 13 7.24 -7.05 2.37
C GLY A 13 6.59 -8.33 1.90
N ALA A 14 5.69 -8.22 0.93
CA ALA A 14 5.02 -9.34 0.29
C ALA A 14 5.10 -9.22 -1.24
N CYS A 15 5.25 -10.36 -1.90
CA CYS A 15 5.15 -10.46 -3.34
C CYS A 15 4.08 -11.49 -3.69
N LEU A 16 3.14 -11.09 -4.53
CA LEU A 16 2.09 -11.95 -5.07
C LEU A 16 2.34 -12.09 -6.56
N ALA A 17 2.21 -13.29 -7.07
CA ALA A 17 2.37 -13.60 -8.47
C ALA A 17 1.31 -14.61 -8.91
N THR A 18 0.93 -14.56 -10.18
CA THR A 18 0.19 -15.65 -10.81
C THR A 18 1.11 -16.85 -10.97
N GLU A 19 0.54 -18.04 -11.10
CA GLU A 19 1.31 -19.26 -11.31
C GLU A 19 2.25 -19.14 -12.54
N ASN A 20 1.76 -18.58 -13.63
CA ASN A 20 2.56 -18.33 -14.83
C ASN A 20 3.74 -17.38 -14.57
N ALA A 21 3.53 -16.30 -13.86
CA ALA A 21 4.61 -15.35 -13.52
C ALA A 21 5.62 -15.95 -12.54
N ALA A 22 5.19 -16.89 -11.69
CA ALA A 22 6.04 -17.54 -10.69
C ALA A 22 6.87 -18.71 -11.24
N GLN A 23 6.68 -19.14 -12.49
CA GLN A 23 7.36 -20.32 -13.07
C GLN A 23 8.90 -20.21 -13.02
N GLY A 24 9.45 -18.99 -13.07
CA GLY A 24 10.89 -18.77 -12.93
C GLY A 24 11.41 -18.82 -11.49
N MET A 25 10.52 -18.87 -10.50
CA MET A 25 10.86 -18.90 -9.07
C MET A 25 10.99 -20.34 -8.59
N VAL A 26 12.10 -20.96 -8.89
CA VAL A 26 12.41 -22.32 -8.47
C VAL A 26 13.37 -22.33 -7.28
N ILE A 27 13.59 -23.51 -6.69
CA ILE A 27 14.52 -23.66 -5.56
C ILE A 27 15.90 -23.08 -5.92
N GLY A 28 16.41 -22.18 -5.10
CA GLY A 28 17.73 -21.56 -5.25
C GLY A 28 17.75 -20.25 -6.05
N THR A 29 16.64 -19.80 -6.64
CA THR A 29 16.59 -18.53 -7.39
C THR A 29 16.45 -17.30 -6.50
N HIS A 30 15.93 -17.45 -5.30
CA HIS A 30 15.75 -16.40 -4.30
C HIS A 30 15.92 -16.94 -2.89
N GLY A 31 16.45 -16.11 -1.99
CA GLY A 31 16.58 -16.44 -0.58
C GLY A 31 16.46 -15.20 0.31
N SER A 32 15.99 -15.40 1.51
CA SER A 32 15.91 -14.35 2.53
C SER A 32 16.08 -14.98 3.93
N THR A 33 17.04 -14.47 4.70
CA THR A 33 17.28 -14.94 6.07
C THR A 33 16.08 -14.73 6.99
N TYR A 34 15.37 -13.61 6.81
CA TYR A 34 14.23 -13.25 7.66
C TYR A 34 12.87 -13.41 6.98
N GLY A 35 12.85 -13.89 5.72
CA GLY A 35 11.61 -14.12 4.99
C GLY A 35 10.73 -15.16 5.68
N GLY A 36 9.43 -14.83 5.82
CA GLY A 36 8.45 -15.72 6.44
C GLY A 36 8.57 -15.88 7.95
N ASN A 37 9.33 -15.03 8.65
CA ASN A 37 9.44 -15.17 10.10
C ASN A 37 8.08 -14.96 10.79
N PRO A 38 7.78 -15.71 11.87
CA PRO A 38 6.45 -15.71 12.49
C PRO A 38 6.04 -14.35 13.04
N LEU A 39 6.96 -13.54 13.52
CA LEU A 39 6.66 -12.22 14.07
C LEU A 39 6.19 -11.26 12.97
N ALA A 40 6.89 -11.21 11.84
CA ALA A 40 6.47 -10.42 10.67
C ALA A 40 5.10 -10.87 10.14
N MET A 41 4.87 -12.19 10.10
CA MET A 41 3.58 -12.73 9.66
C MET A 41 2.44 -12.32 10.61
N ALA A 42 2.65 -12.42 11.91
CA ALA A 42 1.66 -11.99 12.90
C ALA A 42 1.37 -10.47 12.81
N ALA A 43 2.41 -9.64 12.66
CA ALA A 43 2.24 -8.20 12.46
C ALA A 43 1.46 -7.88 11.18
N GLY A 44 1.82 -8.51 10.06
CA GLY A 44 1.11 -8.33 8.78
C GLY A 44 -0.35 -8.77 8.84
N MET A 45 -0.64 -9.90 9.47
CA MET A 45 -2.03 -10.37 9.68
C MET A 45 -2.85 -9.36 10.50
N ALA A 46 -2.30 -8.87 11.61
CA ALA A 46 -2.98 -7.87 12.43
C ALA A 46 -3.29 -6.57 11.66
N VAL A 47 -2.39 -6.13 10.79
CA VAL A 47 -2.62 -4.98 9.89
C VAL A 47 -3.73 -5.29 8.89
N LEU A 48 -3.69 -6.46 8.25
CA LEU A 48 -4.69 -6.85 7.26
C LEU A 48 -6.08 -6.98 7.87
N ASP A 49 -6.20 -7.49 9.09
CA ASP A 49 -7.47 -7.58 9.82
C ASP A 49 -8.15 -6.21 10.03
N VAL A 50 -7.36 -5.14 10.07
CA VAL A 50 -7.86 -3.76 10.17
C VAL A 50 -8.13 -3.16 8.79
N VAL A 51 -7.11 -3.16 7.92
CA VAL A 51 -7.19 -2.40 6.65
C VAL A 51 -8.11 -3.04 5.62
N ALA A 52 -8.40 -4.33 5.73
CA ALA A 52 -9.32 -5.02 4.83
C ALA A 52 -10.79 -4.85 5.22
N GLN A 53 -11.10 -4.22 6.35
CA GLN A 53 -12.49 -3.98 6.76
C GLN A 53 -13.17 -3.00 5.80
N PRO A 54 -14.43 -3.27 5.40
CA PRO A 54 -15.16 -2.39 4.49
C PRO A 54 -15.27 -0.95 4.98
N GLU A 55 -15.46 -0.75 6.28
CA GLU A 55 -15.57 0.56 6.91
C GLU A 55 -14.26 1.32 6.86
N PHE A 56 -13.14 0.63 7.01
CA PHE A 56 -11.81 1.24 6.88
C PHE A 56 -11.57 1.70 5.43
N LEU A 57 -11.91 0.87 4.46
CA LEU A 57 -11.75 1.21 3.04
C LEU A 57 -12.66 2.38 2.63
N GLU A 58 -13.88 2.45 3.17
CA GLU A 58 -14.78 3.57 2.93
C GLU A 58 -14.26 4.87 3.56
N HIS A 59 -13.70 4.79 4.77
CA HIS A 59 -13.02 5.93 5.37
C HIS A 59 -11.87 6.45 4.50
N VAL A 60 -11.05 5.55 3.94
CA VAL A 60 -9.95 5.92 3.03
C VAL A 60 -10.48 6.62 1.77
N ARG A 61 -11.60 6.16 1.17
CA ARG A 61 -12.23 6.83 0.02
C ARG A 61 -12.68 8.23 0.37
N THR A 62 -13.43 8.36 1.46
CA THR A 62 -13.93 9.67 1.93
C THR A 62 -12.79 10.65 2.21
N MET A 63 -11.72 10.21 2.86
CA MET A 63 -10.56 11.05 3.12
C MET A 63 -9.80 11.40 1.84
N GLY A 64 -9.72 10.48 0.89
CA GLY A 64 -9.13 10.72 -0.43
C GLY A 64 -9.89 11.78 -1.22
N GLU A 65 -11.22 11.73 -1.24
CA GLU A 65 -12.07 12.75 -1.88
C GLU A 65 -11.89 14.12 -1.22
N ARG A 66 -11.88 14.16 0.11
CA ARG A 66 -11.64 15.40 0.86
C ARG A 66 -10.26 16.00 0.56
N LEU A 67 -9.22 15.17 0.54
CA LEU A 67 -7.86 15.60 0.20
C LEU A 67 -7.80 16.15 -1.22
N ARG A 68 -8.35 15.43 -2.19
CA ARG A 68 -8.40 15.86 -3.60
C ARG A 68 -9.09 17.23 -3.73
N ALA A 69 -10.28 17.39 -3.15
CA ALA A 69 -11.02 18.64 -3.22
C ALA A 69 -10.24 19.82 -2.62
N ALA A 70 -9.55 19.60 -1.50
CA ALA A 70 -8.73 20.65 -0.90
C ALA A 70 -7.53 21.03 -1.78
N LEU A 71 -6.87 20.06 -2.40
CA LEU A 71 -5.75 20.31 -3.31
C LEU A 71 -6.22 21.00 -4.61
N GLU A 72 -7.34 20.59 -5.20
CA GLU A 72 -7.92 21.24 -6.39
C GLU A 72 -8.29 22.70 -6.13
N GLN A 73 -8.78 23.02 -4.93
CA GLN A 73 -9.05 24.41 -4.52
C GLN A 73 -7.77 25.24 -4.33
N MET A 74 -6.66 24.60 -4.01
CA MET A 74 -5.37 25.27 -3.80
C MET A 74 -4.68 25.63 -5.12
N ILE A 75 -4.81 24.79 -6.16
CA ILE A 75 -4.10 24.94 -7.44
C ILE A 75 -4.27 26.35 -8.07
N PRO A 76 -5.48 26.92 -8.19
CA PRO A 76 -5.66 28.22 -8.84
C PRO A 76 -4.89 29.38 -8.16
N ASN A 77 -4.56 29.22 -6.88
CA ASN A 77 -3.77 30.21 -6.12
C ASN A 77 -2.25 29.97 -6.24
N HIS A 78 -1.85 28.85 -6.83
CA HIS A 78 -0.45 28.39 -6.95
C HIS A 78 -0.14 27.79 -8.31
N ASP A 79 -0.77 28.31 -9.39
CA ASP A 79 -0.68 27.82 -10.76
C ASP A 79 0.74 27.84 -11.33
N HIS A 80 1.63 28.68 -10.77
CA HIS A 80 3.05 28.70 -11.09
C HIS A 80 3.87 27.53 -10.49
N LEU A 81 3.27 26.75 -9.58
CA LEU A 81 3.91 25.61 -8.91
C LEU A 81 3.25 24.27 -9.23
N PHE A 82 1.94 24.27 -9.47
CA PHE A 82 1.16 23.05 -9.64
C PHE A 82 0.22 23.15 -10.83
N ASP A 83 0.24 22.15 -11.70
CA ASP A 83 -0.64 22.07 -12.89
C ASP A 83 -1.92 21.30 -12.61
N SER A 84 -1.83 20.20 -11.84
CA SER A 84 -2.96 19.29 -11.65
C SER A 84 -2.83 18.42 -10.41
N VAL A 85 -3.95 17.89 -9.94
CA VAL A 85 -4.01 16.82 -8.93
C VAL A 85 -4.43 15.51 -9.59
N ARG A 86 -3.71 14.45 -9.31
CA ARG A 86 -4.07 13.10 -9.75
C ARG A 86 -3.70 12.09 -8.67
N GLY A 87 -4.43 11.00 -8.60
CA GLY A 87 -4.18 9.96 -7.62
C GLY A 87 -5.43 9.12 -7.35
N LEU A 88 -5.29 8.17 -6.44
CA LEU A 88 -6.38 7.33 -5.99
C LEU A 88 -6.26 7.15 -4.46
N GLY A 89 -7.38 7.26 -3.74
CA GLY A 89 -7.39 7.22 -2.28
C GLY A 89 -6.53 8.36 -1.72
N LEU A 90 -5.54 8.01 -0.91
CA LEU A 90 -4.63 8.98 -0.27
C LEU A 90 -3.25 9.08 -0.95
N MET A 91 -3.12 8.51 -2.14
CA MET A 91 -1.89 8.61 -2.94
C MET A 91 -2.05 9.54 -4.12
#